data_b19c31440ea2686cc101ad23dc860727
#
_entry.id   b19c31440ea2686cc101ad23dc860727
#
_cell.length_a   1.000
_cell.length_b   1.000
_cell.length_c   1.000
_cell.angle_alpha   90.00
_cell.angle_beta   90.00
_cell.angle_gamma   90.00
#
_symmetry.space_group_name_H-M   'P 1'
#
loop_
_entity.id
_entity.type
_entity.pdbx_description
1 polymer ?
#
loop_
_entity_poly.entity_id
_entity_poly.type
_entity_poly.pdbx_seq_one_letter_code
_entity_poly.pdbx_strand_id
1 'polypeptide(L)'
;MTYKETPVTYIFLILNILVWIAIEALGSSSNPETLRNLGAITYVDIRSGQYWRYLSAIFLHIGIMHLLVNSISLFILGSLLERTLGSYKFIIVYIASGIGGSALSYSMISPWSVGAGASGAIFG
;
A
#
# COMPACT_ATOMS: atom_id res chain seq x y z
N MET A 1 -20.31 26.23 -4.99
CA MET A 1 -19.73 25.01 -4.42
C MET A 1 -18.22 25.02 -4.66
N THR A 2 -17.43 25.19 -3.62
CA THR A 2 -15.97 25.17 -3.76
C THR A 2 -15.52 23.72 -3.92
N TYR A 3 -14.89 23.44 -5.05
CA TYR A 3 -14.28 22.13 -5.30
C TYR A 3 -13.06 21.97 -4.39
N LYS A 4 -13.14 21.05 -3.45
CA LYS A 4 -11.99 20.75 -2.59
C LYS A 4 -10.98 19.89 -3.35
N GLU A 5 -9.77 20.36 -3.41
CA GLU A 5 -8.66 19.60 -4.00
C GLU A 5 -8.30 18.39 -3.11
N THR A 6 -7.69 17.41 -3.74
CA THR A 6 -7.28 16.16 -3.07
C THR A 6 -5.80 15.88 -3.29
N PRO A 7 -4.91 16.76 -2.77
CA PRO A 7 -3.49 16.65 -3.05
C PRO A 7 -2.86 15.38 -2.47
N VAL A 8 -3.29 14.94 -1.30
CA VAL A 8 -2.73 13.74 -0.66
C VAL A 8 -3.08 12.48 -1.45
N THR A 9 -4.29 12.39 -2.00
CA THR A 9 -4.68 11.29 -2.88
C THR A 9 -3.74 11.20 -4.08
N TYR A 10 -3.44 12.32 -4.73
CA TYR A 10 -2.49 12.35 -5.85
C TYR A 10 -1.08 12.00 -5.42
N ILE A 11 -0.63 12.46 -4.25
CA ILE A 11 0.70 12.13 -3.71
C ILE A 11 0.82 10.62 -3.51
N PHE A 12 -0.18 9.98 -2.90
CA PHE A 12 -0.15 8.53 -2.71
C PHE A 12 -0.23 7.76 -4.03
N LEU A 13 -1.02 8.23 -5.00
CA LEU A 13 -1.06 7.65 -6.34
C LEU A 13 0.32 7.69 -7.02
N ILE A 14 0.94 8.85 -7.03
CA ILE A 14 2.25 9.05 -7.63
C ILE A 14 3.31 8.19 -6.91
N LEU A 15 3.28 8.18 -5.58
CA LEU A 15 4.19 7.38 -4.78
C LEU A 15 4.08 5.89 -5.08
N ASN A 16 2.86 5.36 -5.15
CA ASN A 16 2.64 3.95 -5.48
C ASN A 16 3.16 3.60 -6.88
N ILE A 17 2.93 4.48 -7.86
CA ILE A 17 3.40 4.30 -9.23
C ILE A 17 4.94 4.34 -9.28
N LEU A 18 5.57 5.33 -8.61
CA LEU A 18 7.03 5.46 -8.58
C LEU A 18 7.69 4.26 -7.90
N VAL A 19 7.12 3.78 -6.80
CA VAL A 19 7.62 2.58 -6.11
C VAL A 19 7.51 1.36 -7.03
N TRP A 20 6.39 1.20 -7.75
CA TRP A 20 6.22 0.10 -8.69
C TRP A 20 7.25 0.16 -9.83
N ILE A 21 7.51 1.33 -10.38
CA ILE A 21 8.55 1.52 -11.41
C ILE A 21 9.92 1.12 -10.85
N ALA A 22 10.24 1.53 -9.62
CA ALA A 22 11.49 1.15 -8.97
C ALA A 22 11.60 -0.37 -8.77
N ILE A 23 10.52 -1.03 -8.38
CA ILE A 23 10.47 -2.49 -8.24
C ILE A 23 10.79 -3.17 -9.57
N GLU A 24 10.16 -2.73 -10.65
CA GLU A 24 10.41 -3.28 -12.00
C GLU A 24 11.84 -3.03 -12.47
N ALA A 25 12.43 -1.89 -12.11
CA ALA A 25 13.81 -1.57 -12.44
C ALA A 25 14.84 -2.41 -11.66
N LEU A 26 14.53 -2.79 -10.42
CA LEU A 26 15.41 -3.57 -9.54
C LEU A 26 15.22 -5.09 -9.66
N GLY A 27 14.14 -5.52 -10.31
CA GLY A 27 13.81 -6.92 -10.46
C GLY A 27 12.44 -7.05 -11.12
N SER A 28 11.48 -7.66 -10.42
CA SER A 28 10.12 -7.83 -10.91
C SER A 28 9.09 -7.71 -9.80
N SER A 29 8.03 -6.97 -10.04
CA SER A 29 6.88 -6.88 -9.12
C SER A 29 6.11 -8.20 -8.99
N SER A 30 6.40 -9.17 -9.85
CA SER A 30 5.86 -10.53 -9.78
C SER A 30 6.81 -11.52 -9.09
N ASN A 31 8.02 -11.09 -8.72
CA ASN A 31 9.01 -11.94 -8.04
C ASN A 31 8.92 -11.72 -6.53
N PRO A 32 8.55 -12.76 -5.74
CA PRO A 32 8.45 -12.64 -4.28
C PRO A 32 9.73 -12.19 -3.60
N GLU A 33 10.89 -12.60 -4.09
CA GLU A 33 12.17 -12.20 -3.50
C GLU A 33 12.44 -10.71 -3.69
N THR A 34 12.16 -10.16 -4.87
CA THR A 34 12.27 -8.73 -5.14
C THR A 34 11.38 -7.94 -4.19
N LEU A 35 10.12 -8.35 -4.04
CA LEU A 35 9.17 -7.71 -3.14
C LEU A 35 9.63 -7.79 -1.68
N ARG A 36 10.12 -8.95 -1.26
CA ARG A 36 10.63 -9.15 0.09
C ARG A 36 11.79 -8.22 0.41
N ASN A 37 12.75 -8.10 -0.49
CA ASN A 37 13.92 -7.25 -0.32
C ASN A 37 13.55 -5.76 -0.22
N LEU A 38 12.42 -5.36 -0.78
CA LEU A 38 11.93 -3.99 -0.80
C LEU A 38 10.90 -3.67 0.29
N GLY A 39 10.55 -4.64 1.12
CA GLY A 39 9.73 -4.39 2.30
C GLY A 39 8.36 -5.06 2.35
N ALA A 40 8.13 -6.09 1.52
CA ALA A 40 6.92 -6.88 1.61
C ALA A 40 6.84 -7.69 2.90
N ILE A 41 5.63 -8.07 3.29
CA ILE A 41 5.40 -8.85 4.51
C ILE A 41 5.70 -10.32 4.23
N THR A 42 6.54 -10.91 5.08
CA THR A 42 6.73 -12.36 5.14
C THR A 42 6.58 -12.82 6.60
N TYR A 43 6.18 -14.05 6.77
CA TYR A 43 6.03 -14.66 8.10
C TYR A 43 7.33 -14.57 8.91
N VAL A 44 8.45 -14.97 8.28
CA VAL A 44 9.76 -15.02 8.93
C VAL A 44 10.26 -13.64 9.33
N ASP A 45 10.12 -12.66 8.45
CA ASP A 45 10.64 -11.30 8.68
C ASP A 45 9.89 -10.58 9.80
N ILE A 46 8.57 -10.73 9.87
CA ILE A 46 7.77 -10.16 10.95
C ILE A 46 8.11 -10.86 12.28
N ARG A 47 8.25 -12.17 12.30
CA ARG A 47 8.63 -12.89 13.51
C ARG A 47 10.05 -12.56 13.99
N SER A 48 10.90 -12.11 13.07
CA SER A 48 12.25 -11.62 13.39
C SER A 48 12.26 -10.19 13.94
N GLY A 49 11.11 -9.53 14.04
CA GLY A 49 11.00 -8.16 14.55
C GLY A 49 11.06 -7.07 13.50
N GLN A 50 10.97 -7.40 12.20
CA GLN A 50 10.99 -6.41 11.12
C GLN A 50 9.60 -5.78 10.91
N TYR A 51 9.10 -5.11 11.96
CA TYR A 51 7.73 -4.55 11.98
C TYR A 51 7.55 -3.34 11.05
N TRP A 52 8.64 -2.70 10.60
CA TRP A 52 8.61 -1.64 9.60
C TRP A 52 7.97 -2.10 8.28
N ARG A 53 7.93 -3.39 8.03
CA ARG A 53 7.28 -3.98 6.86
C ARG A 53 5.77 -3.80 6.84
N TYR A 54 5.15 -3.60 7.99
CA TYR A 54 3.72 -3.26 8.06
C TYR A 54 3.41 -1.94 7.34
N LEU A 55 4.35 -0.99 7.38
CA LEU A 55 4.20 0.28 6.67
C LEU A 55 4.66 0.18 5.22
N SER A 56 5.85 -0.35 4.96
CA SER A 56 6.41 -0.41 3.61
C SER A 56 5.56 -1.24 2.65
N ALA A 57 4.94 -2.31 3.13
CA ALA A 57 4.14 -3.20 2.30
C ALA A 57 2.92 -2.53 1.67
N ILE A 58 2.37 -1.48 2.27
CA ILE A 58 1.19 -0.79 1.72
C ILE A 58 1.49 -0.04 0.43
N PHE A 59 2.76 0.26 0.16
CA PHE A 59 3.20 0.96 -1.06
C PHE A 59 3.68 -0.01 -2.16
N LEU A 60 3.76 -1.30 -1.88
CA LEU A 60 4.20 -2.31 -2.83
C LEU A 60 3.00 -2.96 -3.51
N HIS A 61 3.12 -3.26 -4.80
CA HIS A 61 2.07 -3.91 -5.58
C HIS A 61 2.64 -5.08 -6.38
N ILE A 62 1.90 -6.18 -6.40
CA ILE A 62 2.27 -7.42 -7.10
C ILE A 62 1.68 -7.37 -8.50
N GLY A 63 2.51 -7.05 -9.50
CA GLY A 63 2.10 -6.96 -10.90
C GLY A 63 1.31 -5.71 -11.24
N ILE A 64 1.18 -5.46 -12.55
CA ILE A 64 0.53 -4.23 -13.06
C ILE A 64 -0.97 -4.17 -12.76
N MET A 65 -1.66 -5.30 -12.81
CA MET A 65 -3.12 -5.32 -12.57
C MET A 65 -3.46 -4.96 -11.14
N HIS A 66 -2.67 -5.42 -10.16
CA HIS A 66 -2.83 -5.05 -8.76
C HIS A 66 -2.65 -3.54 -8.57
N LEU A 67 -1.60 -2.96 -9.19
CA LEU A 67 -1.38 -1.52 -9.19
C LEU A 67 -2.54 -0.75 -9.80
N LEU A 68 -3.03 -1.18 -10.96
CA LEU A 68 -4.13 -0.50 -11.67
C LEU A 68 -5.42 -0.49 -10.85
N VAL A 69 -5.84 -1.65 -10.35
CA VAL A 69 -7.07 -1.78 -9.55
C VAL A 69 -6.98 -0.93 -8.29
N ASN A 70 -5.87 -1.00 -7.57
CA ASN A 70 -5.68 -0.19 -6.37
C ASN A 70 -5.60 1.31 -6.67
N SER A 71 -4.97 1.69 -7.79
CA SER A 71 -4.87 3.10 -8.19
C SER A 71 -6.25 3.69 -8.52
N ILE A 72 -7.07 2.96 -9.24
CA ILE A 72 -8.45 3.39 -9.56
C ILE A 72 -9.27 3.52 -8.27
N SER A 73 -9.19 2.53 -7.39
CA SER A 73 -9.89 2.54 -6.11
C SER A 73 -9.42 3.70 -5.22
N LEU A 74 -8.11 3.93 -5.17
CA LEU A 74 -7.53 5.04 -4.42
C LEU A 74 -7.98 6.39 -4.98
N PHE A 75 -8.01 6.54 -6.31
CA PHE A 75 -8.47 7.79 -6.93
C PHE A 75 -9.92 8.09 -6.56
N ILE A 76 -10.80 7.11 -6.62
CA ILE A 76 -12.23 7.29 -6.34
C ILE A 76 -12.48 7.45 -4.85
N LEU A 77 -12.11 6.48 -4.05
CA LEU A 77 -12.40 6.43 -2.62
C LEU A 77 -11.52 7.39 -1.82
N GLY A 78 -10.26 7.49 -2.18
CA GLY A 78 -9.31 8.39 -1.53
C GLY A 78 -9.71 9.85 -1.73
N SER A 79 -10.08 10.23 -2.95
CA SER A 79 -10.55 11.59 -3.24
C SER A 79 -11.80 11.91 -2.45
N LEU A 80 -12.73 10.97 -2.36
CA LEU A 80 -13.96 11.15 -1.57
C LEU A 80 -13.65 11.34 -0.09
N LEU A 81 -12.81 10.50 0.48
CA LEU A 81 -12.44 10.57 1.89
C LEU A 81 -11.64 11.83 2.20
N GLU A 82 -10.70 12.21 1.35
CA GLU A 82 -9.91 13.42 1.55
C GLU A 82 -10.78 14.69 1.51
N ARG A 83 -11.74 14.74 0.59
CA ARG A 83 -12.70 15.85 0.54
C ARG A 83 -13.59 15.92 1.79
N THR A 84 -13.95 14.77 2.34
CA THR A 84 -14.83 14.66 3.50
C THR A 84 -14.10 14.95 4.80
N LEU A 85 -12.93 14.35 5.00
CA LEU A 85 -12.18 14.40 6.26
C LEU A 85 -11.14 15.52 6.31
N GLY A 86 -10.70 16.00 5.16
CA GLY A 86 -9.53 16.85 5.02
C GLY A 86 -8.24 16.05 4.88
N SER A 87 -7.22 16.68 4.32
CA SER A 87 -5.96 16.01 3.96
C SER A 87 -5.24 15.39 5.16
N TYR A 88 -5.18 16.13 6.29
CA TYR A 88 -4.48 15.65 7.48
C TYR A 88 -5.11 14.38 8.06
N LYS A 89 -6.44 14.38 8.24
CA LYS A 89 -7.15 13.21 8.75
C LYS A 89 -7.11 12.04 7.76
N PHE A 90 -7.16 12.35 6.47
CA PHE A 90 -7.04 11.33 5.43
C PHE A 90 -5.68 10.60 5.50
N ILE A 91 -4.58 11.33 5.68
CA ILE A 91 -3.25 10.70 5.86
C ILE A 91 -3.27 9.72 7.04
N ILE A 92 -3.80 10.15 8.19
CA ILE A 92 -3.86 9.31 9.39
C ILE A 92 -4.68 8.05 9.13
N VAL A 93 -5.86 8.19 8.54
CA VAL A 93 -6.74 7.06 8.23
C VAL A 93 -6.09 6.11 7.23
N TYR A 94 -5.47 6.64 6.18
CA TYR A 94 -4.80 5.84 5.15
C TYR A 94 -3.68 4.99 5.75
N ILE A 95 -2.77 5.62 6.49
CA ILE A 95 -1.62 4.94 7.09
C ILE A 95 -2.07 3.95 8.17
N ALA A 96 -2.97 4.35 9.07
CA ALA A 96 -3.47 3.47 10.13
C ALA A 96 -4.20 2.25 9.56
N SER A 97 -5.07 2.46 8.56
CA SER A 97 -5.79 1.37 7.88
C SER A 97 -4.83 0.45 7.13
N GLY A 98 -3.81 1.03 6.49
CA GLY A 98 -2.78 0.26 5.79
C GLY A 98 -1.99 -0.63 6.74
N ILE A 99 -1.54 -0.10 7.86
CA ILE A 99 -0.83 -0.87 8.89
C ILE A 99 -1.74 -1.95 9.47
N GLY A 100 -2.99 -1.62 9.78
CA GLY A 100 -3.98 -2.59 10.26
C GLY A 100 -4.24 -3.71 9.26
N GLY A 101 -4.38 -3.36 7.98
CA GLY A 101 -4.53 -4.32 6.88
C GLY A 101 -3.31 -5.22 6.72
N SER A 102 -2.12 -4.66 6.85
CA SER A 102 -0.85 -5.42 6.83
C SER A 102 -0.77 -6.40 7.99
N ALA A 103 -1.14 -5.97 9.20
CA ALA A 103 -1.15 -6.83 10.37
C ALA A 103 -2.17 -7.97 10.22
N LEU A 104 -3.35 -7.68 9.67
CA LEU A 104 -4.35 -8.69 9.36
C LEU A 104 -3.84 -9.67 8.30
N SER A 105 -3.21 -9.18 7.24
CA SER A 105 -2.59 -10.03 6.21
C SER A 105 -1.55 -10.96 6.82
N TYR A 106 -0.71 -10.48 7.73
CA TYR A 106 0.27 -11.31 8.42
C TYR A 106 -0.40 -12.44 9.19
N SER A 107 -1.51 -12.16 9.88
CA SER A 107 -2.21 -13.19 10.66
C SER A 107 -2.80 -14.32 9.81
N MET A 108 -3.00 -14.06 8.51
CA MET A 108 -3.61 -14.99 7.56
C MET A 108 -2.61 -15.53 6.53
N ILE A 109 -1.36 -15.04 6.54
CA ILE A 109 -0.37 -15.39 5.53
C ILE A 109 0.22 -16.79 5.78
N SER A 110 0.45 -17.54 4.71
CA SER A 110 1.19 -18.79 4.80
C SER A 110 2.69 -18.49 4.95
N PRO A 111 3.48 -19.41 5.58
CA PRO A 111 4.93 -19.20 5.72
C PRO A 111 5.69 -19.02 4.39
N TRP A 112 5.08 -19.40 3.28
CA TRP A 112 5.68 -19.38 1.95
C TRP A 112 5.22 -18.19 1.09
N SER A 113 4.31 -17.35 1.61
CA SER A 113 3.71 -16.25 0.86
C SER A 113 4.32 -14.91 1.20
N VAL A 114 4.11 -13.94 0.31
CA VAL A 114 4.52 -12.54 0.46
C VAL A 114 3.27 -11.66 0.39
N GLY A 115 3.13 -10.74 1.33
CA GLY A 115 2.02 -9.81 1.38
C GLY A 115 2.44 -8.39 0.97
N ALA A 116 1.61 -7.74 0.16
CA ALA A 116 1.85 -6.38 -0.31
C ALA A 116 0.53 -5.72 -0.76
N GLY A 117 0.56 -4.40 -0.89
CA GLY A 117 -0.47 -3.63 -1.55
C GLY A 117 -1.21 -2.63 -0.67
N ALA A 118 -1.75 -1.61 -1.31
CA ALA A 118 -2.50 -0.52 -0.69
C ALA A 118 -3.95 -0.88 -0.36
N SER A 119 -4.44 -2.06 -0.75
CA SER A 119 -5.84 -2.44 -0.58
C SER A 119 -6.30 -2.40 0.89
N GLY A 120 -5.43 -2.74 1.84
CA GLY A 120 -5.71 -2.63 3.26
C GLY A 120 -6.00 -1.21 3.70
N ALA A 121 -5.26 -0.21 3.18
CA ALA A 121 -5.49 1.20 3.46
C ALA A 121 -6.76 1.71 2.77
N ILE A 122 -7.03 1.29 1.52
CA ILE A 122 -8.15 1.77 0.72
C ILE A 122 -9.49 1.26 1.28
N PHE A 123 -9.55 0.00 1.69
CA PHE A 123 -10.76 -0.65 2.18
C PHE A 123 -10.80 -0.79 3.72
N GLY A 124 -9.83 -0.24 4.39
CA GLY A 124 -9.76 -0.22 5.86
C GLY A 124 -10.59 0.90 6.51
#